data_50f34a3b9cfb90cfeae83e4b35290d4e
#
_entry.id   50f34a3b9cfb90cfeae83e4b35290d4e
#
_cell.length_a   1.000
_cell.length_b   1.000
_cell.length_c   1.000
_cell.angle_alpha   90.00
_cell.angle_beta   90.00
_cell.angle_gamma   90.00
#
_symmetry.space_group_name_H-M   'P 1'
#
loop_
_entity.id
_entity.type
_entity.pdbx_description
1 polymer ?
#
loop_
_entity_poly.entity_id
_entity_poly.type
_entity_poly.pdbx_seq_one_letter_code
_entity_poly.pdbx_strand_id
1 'polypeptide(L)'
;SVCGDSTTEYADHVDANGDGKCDDCGATVSLTIKWDAGTNGGTIDGKTSFSETVKPNSKPTAPGSVPVKTGYTFKGWFTAKTGGSLYSTVTITASTTFYAQFEANKYTVTWDLGTGQSETTEQTYGEKLVLPKDPERKNAEFLGWFTEKDGGTEINSNTTYTTDGETTYYAHWEITEIFSVTVPVVLPLTVDENGEVHTGSAEIINASTGAVVVSSVSISTKNGWQLVPYTTDMAHAKVDAKQLGFKINDSQTKNTGDTETFSLTNPWQITENGRLPISYDAVVSAVSQPVTEQDVLSIVFVLEWSEG
;
A
#
# COMPACT_ATOMS: atom_id res chain seq x y z
N SER A 1 -42.57 25.73 61.97
CA SER A 1 -42.17 24.57 61.19
C SER A 1 -41.19 23.76 61.98
N VAL A 2 -41.55 22.56 62.37
CA VAL A 2 -40.66 21.66 63.13
C VAL A 2 -39.82 20.92 62.09
N CYS A 3 -38.52 21.09 62.06
CA CYS A 3 -37.62 20.19 61.38
C CYS A 3 -37.85 18.79 61.94
N GLY A 4 -38.45 17.88 61.22
CA GLY A 4 -38.83 16.56 61.66
C GLY A 4 -37.67 15.71 62.13
N ASP A 5 -37.90 14.83 63.07
CA ASP A 5 -36.99 13.78 63.48
C ASP A 5 -36.79 12.75 62.42
N SER A 6 -35.71 12.03 62.44
CA SER A 6 -35.00 11.28 61.34
C SER A 6 -35.76 10.17 60.60
N THR A 7 -37.10 10.13 60.61
CA THR A 7 -37.91 9.02 60.05
C THR A 7 -39.08 9.40 59.14
N THR A 8 -39.31 10.68 58.77
CA THR A 8 -40.44 11.10 57.95
C THR A 8 -39.98 12.18 56.91
N GLU A 9 -40.61 12.22 55.75
CA GLU A 9 -40.32 13.13 54.63
C GLU A 9 -40.13 14.59 55.07
N TYR A 10 -38.99 15.18 54.72
CA TYR A 10 -38.50 16.46 55.22
C TYR A 10 -38.87 17.63 54.29
N ALA A 11 -39.36 18.69 54.97
CA ALA A 11 -39.22 20.02 54.36
C ALA A 11 -37.70 20.33 54.23
N ASP A 12 -37.30 20.91 53.07
CA ASP A 12 -35.92 21.31 52.82
C ASP A 12 -35.39 22.21 53.92
N HIS A 13 -34.26 21.83 54.54
CA HIS A 13 -33.61 22.69 55.53
C HIS A 13 -33.10 23.93 54.81
N VAL A 14 -33.55 25.11 55.23
CA VAL A 14 -33.14 26.40 54.66
C VAL A 14 -32.02 26.99 55.50
N ASP A 15 -30.93 27.34 54.88
CA ASP A 15 -29.80 28.10 55.46
C ASP A 15 -29.67 29.40 54.67
N ALA A 16 -30.52 30.36 54.97
CA ALA A 16 -30.56 31.63 54.23
C ALA A 16 -29.40 32.56 54.63
N ASN A 17 -28.85 32.39 55.83
CA ASN A 17 -27.73 33.18 56.30
C ASN A 17 -26.34 32.63 55.90
N GLY A 18 -26.29 31.38 55.40
CA GLY A 18 -25.07 30.75 54.87
C GLY A 18 -24.11 30.24 55.97
N ASP A 19 -24.54 30.06 57.20
CA ASP A 19 -23.69 29.62 58.31
C ASP A 19 -23.53 28.09 58.36
N GLY A 20 -24.22 27.34 57.49
CA GLY A 20 -24.22 25.89 57.41
C GLY A 20 -25.17 25.22 58.39
N LYS A 21 -26.13 25.97 58.96
CA LYS A 21 -27.19 25.48 59.83
C LYS A 21 -28.55 25.90 59.31
N CYS A 22 -29.53 25.09 59.59
CA CYS A 22 -30.89 25.44 59.27
C CYS A 22 -31.34 26.59 60.17
N ASP A 23 -31.86 27.67 59.58
CA ASP A 23 -32.34 28.87 60.34
C ASP A 23 -33.46 28.56 61.26
N ASP A 24 -34.23 27.51 60.98
CA ASP A 24 -35.40 27.15 61.81
C ASP A 24 -35.04 26.20 62.95
N CYS A 25 -34.11 25.25 62.83
CA CYS A 25 -33.84 24.20 63.79
C CYS A 25 -32.38 24.06 64.22
N GLY A 26 -31.44 24.82 63.59
CA GLY A 26 -30.01 24.76 63.88
C GLY A 26 -29.28 23.48 63.44
N ALA A 27 -29.96 22.57 62.74
CA ALA A 27 -29.34 21.38 62.20
C ALA A 27 -28.35 21.73 61.15
N THR A 28 -27.23 20.98 60.98
CA THR A 28 -26.28 21.19 59.98
C THR A 28 -26.89 20.93 58.60
N VAL A 29 -26.87 21.91 57.70
CA VAL A 29 -27.28 21.79 56.32
C VAL A 29 -26.06 21.39 55.50
N SER A 30 -26.18 20.27 54.77
CA SER A 30 -25.14 19.79 53.87
C SER A 30 -25.73 19.49 52.49
N LEU A 31 -25.01 19.90 51.46
CA LEU A 31 -25.36 19.69 50.07
C LEU A 31 -24.44 18.64 49.45
N THR A 32 -24.95 17.89 48.50
CA THR A 32 -24.13 16.89 47.77
C THR A 32 -23.70 17.42 46.42
N ILE A 33 -22.42 17.39 46.20
CA ILE A 33 -21.86 17.54 44.85
C ILE A 33 -21.58 16.13 44.31
N LYS A 34 -22.09 15.83 43.11
CA LYS A 34 -21.74 14.66 42.34
C LYS A 34 -20.86 15.08 41.15
N TRP A 35 -19.67 14.47 41.03
CA TRP A 35 -18.77 14.59 39.89
C TRP A 35 -19.01 13.38 38.99
N ASP A 36 -19.68 13.58 37.85
CA ASP A 36 -20.14 12.51 36.96
C ASP A 36 -19.29 12.49 35.66
N ALA A 37 -18.39 11.53 35.56
CA ALA A 37 -17.61 11.27 34.35
C ALA A 37 -18.31 10.27 33.43
N GLY A 38 -19.11 9.35 33.98
CA GLY A 38 -19.70 8.21 33.28
C GLY A 38 -20.78 8.60 32.27
N THR A 39 -21.55 9.65 32.54
CA THR A 39 -22.58 10.12 31.59
C THR A 39 -22.02 10.42 30.21
N ASN A 40 -20.78 10.92 30.11
CA ASN A 40 -20.11 11.20 28.84
C ASN A 40 -19.05 10.13 28.47
N GLY A 41 -19.16 8.94 29.10
CA GLY A 41 -18.35 7.76 28.78
C GLY A 41 -16.93 7.76 29.35
N GLY A 42 -16.66 8.63 30.34
CA GLY A 42 -15.36 8.66 31.02
C GLY A 42 -15.40 7.93 32.36
N THR A 43 -14.24 7.83 33.02
CA THR A 43 -14.07 7.34 34.37
C THR A 43 -13.10 8.24 35.13
N ILE A 44 -13.24 8.27 36.47
CA ILE A 44 -12.32 8.90 37.40
C ILE A 44 -11.92 7.83 38.44
N ASP A 45 -10.63 7.52 38.55
CA ASP A 45 -10.08 6.45 39.39
C ASP A 45 -10.83 5.11 39.20
N GLY A 46 -11.17 4.78 37.94
CA GLY A 46 -11.93 3.56 37.61
C GLY A 46 -13.41 3.58 37.90
N LYS A 47 -13.96 4.70 38.44
CA LYS A 47 -15.39 4.87 38.77
C LYS A 47 -16.06 5.83 37.78
N THR A 48 -17.35 5.66 37.57
CA THR A 48 -18.17 6.56 36.74
C THR A 48 -18.53 7.88 37.41
N SER A 49 -18.49 7.94 38.74
CA SER A 49 -18.75 9.17 39.48
C SER A 49 -18.13 9.11 40.89
N PHE A 50 -18.00 10.29 41.45
CA PHE A 50 -17.60 10.52 42.85
C PHE A 50 -18.55 11.55 43.47
N SER A 51 -18.85 11.43 44.77
CA SER A 51 -19.71 12.39 45.47
C SER A 51 -19.04 12.86 46.77
N GLU A 52 -19.26 14.10 47.08
CA GLU A 52 -18.80 14.74 48.32
C GLU A 52 -19.90 15.60 48.93
N THR A 53 -19.78 15.86 50.24
CA THR A 53 -20.70 16.71 50.97
C THR A 53 -20.03 18.08 51.21
N VAL A 54 -20.76 19.14 50.91
CA VAL A 54 -20.30 20.52 51.07
C VAL A 54 -21.31 21.38 51.83
N LYS A 55 -20.84 22.51 52.35
CA LYS A 55 -21.72 23.51 52.97
C LYS A 55 -22.41 24.36 51.89
N PRO A 56 -23.63 24.85 52.16
CA PRO A 56 -24.24 25.88 51.33
C PRO A 56 -23.32 27.08 51.14
N ASN A 57 -23.48 27.76 50.00
CA ASN A 57 -22.71 28.93 49.60
C ASN A 57 -21.18 28.71 49.48
N SER A 58 -20.72 27.46 49.50
CA SER A 58 -19.33 27.10 49.24
C SER A 58 -18.98 27.14 47.75
N LYS A 59 -17.68 27.28 47.45
CA LYS A 59 -17.15 27.03 46.09
C LYS A 59 -16.81 25.54 45.95
N PRO A 60 -17.17 24.90 44.84
CA PRO A 60 -16.79 23.51 44.62
C PRO A 60 -15.28 23.39 44.39
N THR A 61 -14.72 22.29 44.89
CA THR A 61 -13.31 21.93 44.60
C THR A 61 -13.33 20.65 43.77
N ALA A 62 -12.75 20.71 42.55
CA ALA A 62 -12.70 19.52 41.69
C ALA A 62 -11.89 18.39 42.36
N PRO A 63 -12.24 17.12 42.06
CA PRO A 63 -11.42 15.98 42.46
C PRO A 63 -9.98 16.14 42.02
N GLY A 64 -9.01 15.65 42.82
CA GLY A 64 -7.58 15.73 42.51
C GLY A 64 -7.17 14.88 41.31
N SER A 65 -7.96 13.83 40.99
CA SER A 65 -7.76 13.00 39.81
C SER A 65 -8.48 13.56 38.60
N VAL A 66 -7.85 13.43 37.42
CA VAL A 66 -8.42 13.88 36.14
C VAL A 66 -9.20 12.71 35.52
N PRO A 67 -10.45 12.95 35.07
CA PRO A 67 -11.19 11.92 34.37
C PRO A 67 -10.53 11.52 33.07
N VAL A 68 -10.64 10.24 32.71
CA VAL A 68 -10.10 9.66 31.51
C VAL A 68 -11.19 9.06 30.61
N LYS A 69 -11.03 9.22 29.30
CA LYS A 69 -11.84 8.57 28.28
C LYS A 69 -10.91 8.30 27.07
N THR A 70 -10.83 7.03 26.66
CA THR A 70 -9.97 6.61 25.54
C THR A 70 -10.26 7.41 24.29
N GLY A 71 -9.24 7.96 23.66
CA GLY A 71 -9.34 8.77 22.44
C GLY A 71 -9.87 10.19 22.67
N TYR A 72 -9.99 10.66 23.90
CA TYR A 72 -10.52 11.99 24.21
C TYR A 72 -9.67 12.72 25.25
N THR A 73 -9.64 14.04 25.14
CA THR A 73 -9.03 14.95 26.10
C THR A 73 -10.10 15.54 27.00
N PHE A 74 -9.86 15.49 28.33
CA PHE A 74 -10.74 16.10 29.31
C PHE A 74 -10.73 17.63 29.21
N LYS A 75 -11.92 18.24 29.11
CA LYS A 75 -12.09 19.71 28.97
C LYS A 75 -12.41 20.41 30.27
N GLY A 76 -12.96 19.69 31.23
CA GLY A 76 -13.35 20.24 32.49
C GLY A 76 -14.68 19.66 33.03
N TRP A 77 -15.05 20.13 34.23
CA TRP A 77 -16.31 19.81 34.84
C TRP A 77 -17.32 20.93 34.60
N PHE A 78 -18.52 20.59 34.14
CA PHE A 78 -19.55 21.56 33.74
C PHE A 78 -20.89 21.25 34.40
N THR A 79 -21.76 22.27 34.52
CA THR A 79 -23.11 22.13 35.11
C THR A 79 -24.08 21.36 34.21
N ALA A 80 -23.72 21.05 32.98
CA ALA A 80 -24.54 20.30 32.07
C ALA A 80 -23.71 19.23 31.31
N LYS A 81 -24.37 18.20 30.75
CA LYS A 81 -23.73 17.14 29.98
C LYS A 81 -23.01 17.70 28.72
N THR A 82 -23.60 18.72 28.14
CA THR A 82 -23.07 19.47 26.99
C THR A 82 -23.24 20.95 27.24
N GLY A 83 -22.21 21.76 26.96
CA GLY A 83 -22.22 23.20 27.31
C GLY A 83 -22.29 23.40 28.82
N GLY A 84 -23.08 24.40 29.25
CA GLY A 84 -23.17 24.76 30.67
C GLY A 84 -22.02 25.62 31.17
N SER A 85 -22.00 25.93 32.46
CA SER A 85 -20.96 26.74 33.08
C SER A 85 -19.87 25.87 33.69
N LEU A 86 -18.62 26.34 33.65
CA LEU A 86 -17.50 25.66 34.32
C LEU A 86 -17.71 25.65 35.83
N TYR A 87 -17.45 24.51 36.47
CA TYR A 87 -17.68 24.29 37.93
C TYR A 87 -17.09 25.41 38.80
N SER A 88 -15.90 25.92 38.47
CA SER A 88 -15.20 26.95 39.25
C SER A 88 -15.92 28.30 39.32
N THR A 89 -16.86 28.54 38.40
CA THR A 89 -17.67 29.76 38.35
C THR A 89 -18.95 29.68 39.21
N VAL A 90 -19.28 28.48 39.68
CA VAL A 90 -20.52 28.20 40.42
C VAL A 90 -20.36 28.36 41.94
N THR A 91 -21.38 28.88 42.61
CA THR A 91 -21.54 28.81 44.08
C THR A 91 -22.61 27.78 44.40
N ILE A 92 -22.34 26.88 45.32
CA ILE A 92 -23.22 25.76 45.62
C ILE A 92 -24.33 26.22 46.55
N THR A 93 -25.53 26.39 46.00
CA THR A 93 -26.74 26.76 46.74
C THR A 93 -27.75 25.62 46.85
N ALA A 94 -27.55 24.54 46.12
CA ALA A 94 -28.32 23.30 46.10
C ALA A 94 -27.44 22.13 45.72
N SER A 95 -27.87 20.88 46.07
CA SER A 95 -27.17 19.68 45.58
C SER A 95 -27.06 19.67 44.06
N THR A 96 -25.87 19.46 43.55
CA THR A 96 -25.51 19.72 42.15
C THR A 96 -24.70 18.57 41.59
N THR A 97 -24.89 18.29 40.28
CA THR A 97 -24.07 17.37 39.54
C THR A 97 -23.21 18.15 38.52
N PHE A 98 -21.90 17.93 38.55
CA PHE A 98 -20.99 18.40 37.54
C PHE A 98 -20.62 17.22 36.61
N TYR A 99 -20.66 17.47 35.31
CA TYR A 99 -20.40 16.49 34.27
C TYR A 99 -19.03 16.74 33.66
N ALA A 100 -18.22 15.66 33.55
CA ALA A 100 -17.00 15.73 32.80
C ALA A 100 -17.35 15.90 31.31
N GLN A 101 -16.74 16.90 30.64
CA GLN A 101 -16.83 17.03 29.21
C GLN A 101 -15.49 16.70 28.57
N PHE A 102 -15.54 16.11 27.39
CA PHE A 102 -14.39 15.61 26.65
C PHE A 102 -14.43 16.10 25.19
N GLU A 103 -13.26 16.30 24.63
CA GLU A 103 -13.07 16.59 23.21
C GLU A 103 -12.34 15.42 22.55
N ALA A 104 -12.82 14.96 21.39
CA ALA A 104 -12.17 13.89 20.65
C ALA A 104 -10.78 14.32 20.19
N ASN A 105 -9.82 13.46 20.40
CA ASN A 105 -8.44 13.69 19.96
C ASN A 105 -8.36 13.54 18.44
N LYS A 106 -7.38 14.22 17.86
CA LYS A 106 -7.02 14.13 16.45
C LYS A 106 -5.66 13.49 16.34
N TYR A 107 -5.51 12.61 15.36
CA TYR A 107 -4.30 11.85 15.11
C TYR A 107 -3.93 11.89 13.64
N THR A 108 -2.65 11.84 13.37
CA THR A 108 -2.14 11.68 12.01
C THR A 108 -2.29 10.22 11.59
N VAL A 109 -2.89 10.01 10.42
CA VAL A 109 -2.94 8.72 9.74
C VAL A 109 -2.04 8.78 8.52
N THR A 110 -1.15 7.82 8.41
CA THR A 110 -0.27 7.63 7.25
C THR A 110 -0.89 6.62 6.29
N TRP A 111 -0.88 6.93 5.01
CA TRP A 111 -1.35 6.09 3.91
C TRP A 111 -0.13 5.66 3.10
N ASP A 112 0.33 4.42 3.27
CA ASP A 112 1.45 3.85 2.50
C ASP A 112 0.92 3.41 1.14
N LEU A 113 1.42 4.03 0.07
CA LEU A 113 0.98 3.77 -1.30
C LEU A 113 1.55 2.46 -1.89
N GLY A 114 2.41 1.75 -1.16
CA GLY A 114 3.08 0.55 -1.66
C GLY A 114 4.09 0.81 -2.79
N THR A 115 4.46 2.08 -3.00
CA THR A 115 5.41 2.55 -4.03
C THR A 115 6.68 3.15 -3.43
N GLY A 116 6.84 3.08 -2.10
CA GLY A 116 7.85 3.81 -1.34
C GLY A 116 7.45 5.26 -1.03
N GLN A 117 6.25 5.67 -1.39
CA GLN A 117 5.65 6.96 -1.07
C GLN A 117 4.50 6.79 -0.09
N SER A 118 4.17 7.85 0.63
CA SER A 118 3.04 7.90 1.55
C SER A 118 2.39 9.28 1.56
N GLU A 119 1.12 9.31 1.96
CA GLU A 119 0.36 10.53 2.23
C GLU A 119 -0.09 10.53 3.69
N THR A 120 -0.50 11.69 4.21
CA THR A 120 -1.00 11.80 5.58
C THR A 120 -2.31 12.58 5.61
N THR A 121 -3.21 12.17 6.52
CA THR A 121 -4.45 12.90 6.83
C THR A 121 -4.61 13.03 8.34
N GLU A 122 -5.38 14.04 8.79
CA GLU A 122 -5.79 14.16 10.18
C GLU A 122 -7.14 13.46 10.37
N GLN A 123 -7.25 12.59 11.38
CA GLN A 123 -8.46 11.85 11.71
C GLN A 123 -8.91 12.16 13.13
N THR A 124 -10.21 12.31 13.32
CA THR A 124 -10.81 12.51 14.64
C THR A 124 -11.24 11.16 15.22
N TYR A 125 -10.85 10.88 16.46
CA TYR A 125 -11.23 9.66 17.14
C TYR A 125 -12.77 9.54 17.26
N GLY A 126 -13.29 8.37 16.92
CA GLY A 126 -14.72 8.05 16.97
C GLY A 126 -15.51 8.50 15.74
N GLU A 127 -14.89 9.19 14.77
CA GLU A 127 -15.52 9.59 13.52
C GLU A 127 -15.19 8.62 12.37
N LYS A 128 -15.89 8.77 11.24
CA LYS A 128 -15.62 8.01 10.02
C LYS A 128 -14.29 8.42 9.44
N LEU A 129 -13.55 7.44 8.87
CA LEU A 129 -12.30 7.71 8.17
C LEU A 129 -12.51 8.61 6.95
N VAL A 130 -11.66 9.60 6.81
CA VAL A 130 -11.51 10.42 5.61
C VAL A 130 -10.37 9.82 4.80
N LEU A 131 -10.73 9.08 3.74
CA LEU A 131 -9.76 8.43 2.86
C LEU A 131 -9.11 9.45 1.91
N PRO A 132 -7.85 9.28 1.52
CA PRO A 132 -7.25 10.03 0.43
C PRO A 132 -7.88 9.62 -0.91
N LYS A 133 -7.52 10.33 -1.99
CA LYS A 133 -7.84 9.88 -3.34
C LYS A 133 -7.19 8.51 -3.59
N ASP A 134 -7.88 7.64 -4.34
CA ASP A 134 -7.31 6.37 -4.76
C ASP A 134 -6.00 6.60 -5.52
N PRO A 135 -4.92 5.96 -5.10
CA PRO A 135 -3.63 6.13 -5.74
C PRO A 135 -3.60 5.43 -7.10
N GLU A 136 -2.67 5.86 -7.95
CA GLU A 136 -2.45 5.27 -9.27
C GLU A 136 -1.06 4.64 -9.34
N ARG A 137 -0.96 3.43 -9.91
CA ARG A 137 0.29 2.72 -10.14
C ARG A 137 0.26 2.07 -11.52
N LYS A 138 1.34 2.26 -12.31
CA LYS A 138 1.46 1.64 -13.63
C LYS A 138 1.41 0.11 -13.49
N ASN A 139 0.67 -0.55 -14.38
CA ASN A 139 0.52 -2.01 -14.45
C ASN A 139 0.01 -2.63 -13.15
N ALA A 140 -0.82 -1.92 -12.41
CA ALA A 140 -1.45 -2.43 -11.20
C ALA A 140 -2.84 -1.81 -11.01
N GLU A 141 -3.78 -2.60 -10.51
CA GLU A 141 -5.11 -2.16 -10.09
C GLU A 141 -5.12 -1.95 -8.59
N PHE A 142 -5.66 -0.82 -8.12
CA PHE A 142 -5.82 -0.54 -6.71
C PHE A 142 -6.97 -1.37 -6.14
N LEU A 143 -6.69 -2.19 -5.13
CA LEU A 143 -7.67 -3.06 -4.49
C LEU A 143 -8.34 -2.44 -3.27
N GLY A 144 -7.76 -1.39 -2.69
CA GLY A 144 -8.27 -0.75 -1.47
C GLY A 144 -7.19 -0.49 -0.43
N TRP A 145 -7.63 0.07 0.69
CA TRP A 145 -6.79 0.34 1.86
C TRP A 145 -6.95 -0.76 2.91
N PHE A 146 -5.87 -1.20 3.54
CA PHE A 146 -5.84 -2.31 4.49
C PHE A 146 -5.07 -1.94 5.76
N THR A 147 -5.37 -2.67 6.85
CA THR A 147 -4.72 -2.46 8.16
C THR A 147 -3.27 -2.96 8.20
N GLU A 148 -2.86 -3.82 7.28
CA GLU A 148 -1.53 -4.43 7.22
C GLU A 148 -1.01 -4.40 5.79
N LYS A 149 0.30 -4.45 5.63
CA LYS A 149 0.97 -4.44 4.33
C LYS A 149 0.65 -5.70 3.50
N ASP A 150 0.53 -6.85 4.17
CA ASP A 150 0.21 -8.13 3.57
C ASP A 150 -0.98 -8.73 4.33
N GLY A 151 -2.12 -8.90 3.68
CA GLY A 151 -3.37 -9.33 4.31
C GLY A 151 -4.03 -8.19 5.10
N GLY A 152 -4.41 -8.46 6.35
CA GLY A 152 -5.13 -7.48 7.18
C GLY A 152 -6.61 -7.34 6.81
N THR A 153 -7.24 -6.32 7.36
CA THR A 153 -8.67 -6.02 7.13
C THR A 153 -8.78 -4.80 6.22
N GLU A 154 -9.64 -4.92 5.21
CA GLU A 154 -9.98 -3.78 4.35
C GLU A 154 -10.69 -2.69 5.16
N ILE A 155 -10.31 -1.45 4.92
CA ILE A 155 -10.94 -0.25 5.49
C ILE A 155 -11.54 0.61 4.38
N ASN A 156 -12.61 1.31 4.71
CA ASN A 156 -13.31 2.19 3.78
C ASN A 156 -13.92 3.39 4.52
N SER A 157 -14.61 4.25 3.80
CA SER A 157 -15.25 5.45 4.34
C SER A 157 -16.34 5.18 5.39
N ASN A 158 -16.77 3.93 5.58
CA ASN A 158 -17.68 3.53 6.66
C ASN A 158 -16.95 3.07 7.91
N THR A 159 -15.64 2.86 7.84
CA THR A 159 -14.82 2.48 8.99
C THR A 159 -14.73 3.64 9.97
N THR A 160 -14.95 3.38 11.25
CA THR A 160 -14.77 4.38 12.31
C THR A 160 -13.34 4.33 12.84
N TYR A 161 -12.71 5.50 12.98
CA TYR A 161 -11.36 5.60 13.55
C TYR A 161 -11.39 5.42 15.06
N THR A 162 -10.85 4.31 15.54
CA THR A 162 -10.84 3.94 16.98
C THR A 162 -9.45 3.68 17.55
N THR A 163 -8.41 4.00 16.79
CA THR A 163 -7.02 3.91 17.25
C THR A 163 -6.69 5.13 18.10
N ASP A 164 -6.29 4.92 19.35
CA ASP A 164 -5.87 6.00 20.26
C ASP A 164 -4.37 6.31 20.04
N GLY A 165 -4.05 6.94 18.90
CA GLY A 165 -2.70 7.25 18.46
C GLY A 165 -2.58 7.32 16.94
N GLU A 166 -1.37 7.55 16.47
CA GLU A 166 -1.06 7.51 15.04
C GLU A 166 -1.14 6.09 14.50
N THR A 167 -1.49 5.93 13.22
CA THR A 167 -1.55 4.62 12.54
C THR A 167 -1.18 4.73 11.08
N THR A 168 -0.85 3.59 10.47
CA THR A 168 -0.57 3.49 9.04
C THR A 168 -1.55 2.50 8.41
N TYR A 169 -2.12 2.87 7.27
CA TYR A 169 -2.88 2.00 6.40
C TYR A 169 -2.13 1.81 5.09
N TYR A 170 -2.33 0.68 4.43
CA TYR A 170 -1.54 0.22 3.29
C TYR A 170 -2.41 0.03 2.06
N ALA A 171 -1.97 0.57 0.93
CA ALA A 171 -2.56 0.30 -0.37
C ALA A 171 -2.25 -1.13 -0.81
N HIS A 172 -3.26 -1.91 -1.17
CA HIS A 172 -3.08 -3.20 -1.84
C HIS A 172 -3.28 -3.06 -3.34
N TRP A 173 -2.54 -3.89 -4.09
CA TRP A 173 -2.47 -3.83 -5.54
C TRP A 173 -2.58 -5.21 -6.16
N GLU A 174 -3.37 -5.31 -7.23
CA GLU A 174 -3.29 -6.44 -8.15
C GLU A 174 -2.36 -6.05 -9.31
N ILE A 175 -1.27 -6.81 -9.50
CA ILE A 175 -0.31 -6.55 -10.58
C ILE A 175 -0.87 -7.10 -11.89
N THR A 176 -0.97 -6.24 -12.89
CA THR A 176 -1.51 -6.54 -14.23
C THR A 176 -0.42 -6.63 -15.30
N GLU A 177 0.80 -7.02 -14.92
CA GLU A 177 1.89 -7.18 -15.87
C GLU A 177 1.66 -8.37 -16.81
N ILE A 178 1.80 -8.12 -18.12
CA ILE A 178 1.69 -9.14 -19.16
C ILE A 178 3.03 -9.22 -19.90
N PHE A 179 3.66 -10.40 -19.88
CA PHE A 179 4.81 -10.71 -20.73
C PHE A 179 4.30 -11.40 -22.00
N SER A 180 4.34 -10.71 -23.13
CA SER A 180 3.86 -11.20 -24.43
C SER A 180 4.80 -10.77 -25.54
N VAL A 181 5.59 -11.72 -26.03
CA VAL A 181 6.56 -11.48 -27.09
C VAL A 181 6.37 -12.50 -28.21
N THR A 182 6.30 -12.01 -29.43
CA THR A 182 6.27 -12.85 -30.62
C THR A 182 7.66 -12.87 -31.25
N VAL A 183 8.20 -14.07 -31.46
CA VAL A 183 9.48 -14.29 -32.16
C VAL A 183 9.22 -14.96 -33.51
N PRO A 184 10.09 -14.76 -34.51
CA PRO A 184 9.97 -15.40 -35.81
C PRO A 184 10.13 -16.93 -35.65
N VAL A 185 9.22 -17.70 -36.23
CA VAL A 185 9.27 -19.17 -36.19
C VAL A 185 10.32 -19.71 -37.19
N VAL A 186 10.53 -18.96 -38.30
CA VAL A 186 11.49 -19.31 -39.36
C VAL A 186 12.26 -18.07 -39.77
N LEU A 187 13.56 -18.24 -39.98
CA LEU A 187 14.44 -17.27 -40.63
C LEU A 187 14.84 -17.86 -42.00
N PRO A 188 14.07 -17.60 -43.07
CA PRO A 188 14.32 -18.22 -44.37
C PRO A 188 15.58 -17.65 -45.02
N LEU A 189 16.38 -18.52 -45.60
CA LEU A 189 17.50 -18.15 -46.45
C LEU A 189 17.50 -18.99 -47.73
N THR A 190 17.95 -18.41 -48.79
CA THR A 190 18.20 -19.12 -50.06
C THR A 190 19.63 -18.84 -50.50
N VAL A 191 20.21 -19.82 -51.19
CA VAL A 191 21.56 -19.68 -51.82
C VAL A 191 21.38 -19.81 -53.31
N ASP A 192 21.88 -18.86 -54.06
CA ASP A 192 21.79 -18.87 -55.51
C ASP A 192 22.90 -19.72 -56.16
N GLU A 193 22.91 -19.79 -57.49
CA GLU A 193 23.88 -20.55 -58.27
C GLU A 193 25.34 -20.02 -58.17
N ASN A 194 25.50 -18.80 -57.69
CA ASN A 194 26.82 -18.17 -57.47
C ASN A 194 27.29 -18.39 -56.01
N GLY A 195 26.48 -19.01 -55.17
CA GLY A 195 26.74 -19.20 -53.72
C GLY A 195 26.42 -17.97 -52.87
N GLU A 196 25.70 -16.98 -53.41
CA GLU A 196 25.25 -15.82 -52.66
C GLU A 196 24.03 -16.18 -51.82
N VAL A 197 24.06 -15.77 -50.54
CA VAL A 197 22.97 -16.01 -49.57
C VAL A 197 22.00 -14.83 -49.63
N HIS A 198 20.73 -15.15 -49.80
CA HIS A 198 19.62 -14.20 -49.72
C HIS A 198 18.75 -14.50 -48.53
N THR A 199 18.46 -13.48 -47.73
CA THR A 199 17.70 -13.59 -46.47
C THR A 199 16.39 -12.84 -46.57
N GLY A 200 15.39 -13.28 -45.80
CA GLY A 200 14.12 -12.59 -45.65
C GLY A 200 14.13 -11.51 -44.58
N SER A 201 12.98 -10.92 -44.34
CA SER A 201 12.76 -10.02 -43.22
C SER A 201 12.20 -10.78 -42.04
N ALA A 202 12.67 -10.46 -40.85
CA ALA A 202 12.14 -11.01 -39.58
C ALA A 202 12.12 -9.93 -38.50
N GLU A 203 11.26 -10.07 -37.55
CA GLU A 203 11.18 -9.14 -36.40
C GLU A 203 10.73 -9.87 -35.14
N ILE A 204 11.14 -9.35 -34.00
CA ILE A 204 10.56 -9.70 -32.67
C ILE A 204 9.62 -8.59 -32.31
N ILE A 205 8.40 -8.95 -31.86
CA ILE A 205 7.35 -8.00 -31.49
C ILE A 205 7.10 -8.11 -29.99
N ASN A 206 7.23 -7.01 -29.27
CA ASN A 206 6.90 -6.91 -27.87
C ASN A 206 5.47 -6.36 -27.70
N ALA A 207 4.54 -7.18 -27.21
CA ALA A 207 3.20 -6.79 -26.81
C ALA A 207 3.03 -6.83 -25.27
N SER A 208 4.15 -6.82 -24.55
CA SER A 208 4.16 -6.80 -23.07
C SER A 208 3.82 -5.41 -22.54
N THR A 209 3.42 -5.35 -21.28
CA THR A 209 3.11 -4.09 -20.55
C THR A 209 4.36 -3.28 -20.16
N GLY A 210 5.53 -3.69 -20.60
CA GLY A 210 6.80 -3.00 -20.37
C GLY A 210 7.84 -3.33 -21.42
N ALA A 211 9.01 -2.71 -21.34
CA ALA A 211 10.13 -3.00 -22.20
C ALA A 211 10.71 -4.39 -21.92
N VAL A 212 11.15 -5.10 -22.96
CA VAL A 212 11.81 -6.39 -22.86
C VAL A 212 13.18 -6.34 -23.53
N VAL A 213 14.03 -7.27 -23.18
CA VAL A 213 15.36 -7.43 -23.80
C VAL A 213 15.56 -8.86 -24.29
N VAL A 214 16.29 -9.00 -25.40
CA VAL A 214 16.92 -10.27 -25.75
C VAL A 214 18.29 -10.28 -25.08
N SER A 215 18.49 -11.15 -24.09
CA SER A 215 19.74 -11.24 -23.32
C SER A 215 20.75 -12.20 -23.93
N SER A 216 20.27 -13.24 -24.63
CA SER A 216 21.13 -14.16 -25.35
C SER A 216 20.40 -14.81 -26.54
N VAL A 217 21.18 -15.29 -27.47
CA VAL A 217 20.74 -16.08 -28.64
C VAL A 217 21.56 -17.35 -28.69
N SER A 218 20.89 -18.51 -28.65
CA SER A 218 21.55 -19.81 -28.84
C SER A 218 21.19 -20.40 -30.20
N ILE A 219 22.16 -20.91 -30.89
CA ILE A 219 21.99 -21.60 -32.18
C ILE A 219 22.49 -23.03 -32.07
N SER A 220 21.80 -23.93 -32.74
CA SER A 220 22.21 -25.32 -32.88
C SER A 220 21.94 -25.83 -34.29
N THR A 221 22.85 -26.62 -34.83
CA THR A 221 22.71 -27.19 -36.19
C THR A 221 21.73 -28.35 -36.17
N LYS A 222 21.16 -28.60 -37.38
CA LYS A 222 20.27 -29.73 -37.66
C LYS A 222 20.71 -30.45 -38.95
N ASN A 223 20.19 -31.63 -39.15
CA ASN A 223 20.33 -32.42 -40.40
C ASN A 223 21.78 -32.63 -40.87
N GLY A 224 22.70 -32.75 -39.87
CA GLY A 224 24.12 -33.05 -40.15
C GLY A 224 24.94 -31.84 -40.61
N TRP A 225 24.40 -30.62 -40.50
CA TRP A 225 25.16 -29.39 -40.67
C TRP A 225 26.08 -29.15 -39.46
N GLN A 226 27.14 -28.37 -39.66
CA GLN A 226 28.11 -27.99 -38.63
C GLN A 226 28.37 -26.48 -38.70
N LEU A 227 28.39 -25.85 -37.52
CA LEU A 227 28.81 -24.45 -37.42
C LEU A 227 30.29 -24.31 -37.71
N VAL A 228 30.62 -23.22 -38.36
CA VAL A 228 31.99 -22.72 -38.54
C VAL A 228 31.99 -21.21 -38.28
N PRO A 229 33.18 -20.58 -38.06
CA PRO A 229 33.24 -19.12 -37.98
C PRO A 229 32.60 -18.47 -39.21
N TYR A 230 31.81 -17.42 -39.03
CA TYR A 230 31.15 -16.69 -40.14
C TYR A 230 32.14 -16.13 -41.14
N THR A 231 33.41 -15.88 -40.73
CA THR A 231 34.51 -15.40 -41.55
C THR A 231 35.21 -16.51 -42.36
N THR A 232 34.72 -17.75 -42.31
CA THR A 232 35.32 -18.88 -43.03
C THR A 232 35.17 -18.70 -44.53
N ASP A 233 36.27 -18.81 -45.27
CA ASP A 233 36.24 -18.82 -46.72
C ASP A 233 35.68 -20.15 -47.23
N MET A 234 34.43 -20.13 -47.72
CA MET A 234 33.73 -21.29 -48.20
C MET A 234 34.13 -21.72 -49.62
N ALA A 235 34.89 -20.88 -50.36
CA ALA A 235 35.38 -21.24 -51.71
C ALA A 235 36.28 -22.48 -51.72
N HIS A 236 36.95 -22.73 -50.62
CA HIS A 236 37.84 -23.88 -50.43
C HIS A 236 37.21 -25.02 -49.60
N ALA A 237 35.96 -24.87 -49.16
CA ALA A 237 35.27 -25.90 -48.44
C ALA A 237 34.96 -27.10 -49.36
N LYS A 238 35.03 -28.32 -48.78
CA LYS A 238 34.67 -29.51 -49.56
C LYS A 238 33.17 -29.44 -49.92
N VAL A 239 32.82 -29.77 -51.16
CA VAL A 239 31.42 -29.90 -51.58
C VAL A 239 30.73 -30.95 -50.72
N ASP A 240 29.50 -30.66 -50.29
CA ASP A 240 28.68 -31.47 -49.36
C ASP A 240 29.25 -31.58 -47.95
N ALA A 241 30.14 -30.67 -47.53
CA ALA A 241 30.66 -30.61 -46.17
C ALA A 241 29.61 -30.21 -45.15
N LYS A 242 28.47 -29.66 -45.58
CA LYS A 242 27.38 -29.17 -44.70
C LYS A 242 27.88 -28.21 -43.61
N GLN A 243 28.71 -27.26 -44.00
CA GLN A 243 29.24 -26.22 -43.12
C GLN A 243 28.46 -24.92 -43.29
N LEU A 244 28.19 -24.28 -42.18
CA LEU A 244 27.45 -23.02 -42.09
C LEU A 244 28.08 -22.06 -41.10
N GLY A 245 28.49 -20.90 -41.53
CA GLY A 245 28.75 -19.75 -40.66
C GLY A 245 27.50 -18.86 -40.62
N PHE A 246 27.08 -18.41 -39.45
CA PHE A 246 25.85 -17.65 -39.27
C PHE A 246 26.09 -16.33 -38.54
N LYS A 247 25.40 -15.29 -38.99
CA LYS A 247 25.38 -13.97 -38.37
C LYS A 247 23.93 -13.56 -38.10
N ILE A 248 23.69 -12.94 -36.94
CA ILE A 248 22.40 -12.38 -36.56
C ILE A 248 22.63 -11.06 -35.80
N ASN A 249 22.10 -9.98 -36.35
CA ASN A 249 22.39 -8.61 -35.90
C ASN A 249 23.92 -8.43 -35.76
N ASP A 250 24.38 -8.02 -34.56
CA ASP A 250 25.82 -7.78 -34.32
C ASP A 250 26.58 -9.04 -33.85
N SER A 251 25.93 -10.19 -33.79
CA SER A 251 26.50 -11.44 -33.30
C SER A 251 26.75 -12.40 -34.45
N GLN A 252 27.87 -13.12 -34.40
CA GLN A 252 28.23 -14.09 -35.43
C GLN A 252 28.94 -15.29 -34.87
N THR A 253 28.87 -16.44 -35.55
CA THR A 253 29.59 -17.66 -35.17
C THR A 253 31.10 -17.44 -35.20
N LYS A 254 31.79 -17.94 -34.21
CA LYS A 254 33.24 -17.85 -33.99
C LYS A 254 33.90 -19.22 -33.85
N ASN A 255 33.12 -20.24 -33.57
CA ASN A 255 33.61 -21.57 -33.25
C ASN A 255 33.09 -22.60 -34.27
N THR A 256 33.81 -23.70 -34.39
CA THR A 256 33.35 -24.90 -35.11
C THR A 256 32.69 -25.83 -34.12
N GLY A 257 31.50 -26.34 -34.44
CA GLY A 257 30.75 -27.24 -33.57
C GLY A 257 29.28 -27.35 -33.99
N ASP A 258 28.49 -27.96 -33.10
CA ASP A 258 27.07 -28.13 -33.38
C ASP A 258 26.20 -27.05 -32.70
N THR A 259 26.74 -26.31 -31.74
CA THR A 259 26.03 -25.27 -30.96
C THR A 259 26.93 -24.07 -30.70
N GLU A 260 26.33 -22.89 -30.63
CA GLU A 260 26.99 -21.69 -30.12
C GLU A 260 25.94 -20.78 -29.44
N THR A 261 26.33 -20.11 -28.34
CA THR A 261 25.50 -19.16 -27.62
C THR A 261 26.16 -17.78 -27.63
N PHE A 262 25.41 -16.80 -28.07
CA PHE A 262 25.82 -15.39 -28.05
C PHE A 262 25.26 -14.76 -26.76
N SER A 263 26.10 -14.57 -25.75
CA SER A 263 25.76 -13.71 -24.60
C SER A 263 25.94 -12.25 -25.04
N LEU A 264 24.82 -11.54 -25.08
CA LEU A 264 24.82 -10.16 -25.62
C LEU A 264 25.32 -9.21 -24.52
N THR A 265 26.49 -8.63 -24.71
CA THR A 265 27.06 -7.60 -23.82
C THR A 265 26.15 -6.37 -23.75
N ASN A 266 25.52 -6.05 -24.90
CA ASN A 266 24.47 -5.04 -25.00
C ASN A 266 23.19 -5.76 -25.40
N PRO A 267 22.29 -6.11 -24.44
CA PRO A 267 21.03 -6.76 -24.73
C PRO A 267 20.20 -5.97 -25.74
N TRP A 268 19.52 -6.66 -26.65
CA TRP A 268 18.70 -5.97 -27.66
C TRP A 268 17.41 -5.50 -27.01
N GLN A 269 17.28 -4.18 -26.85
CA GLN A 269 16.14 -3.53 -26.22
C GLN A 269 14.93 -3.49 -27.18
N ILE A 270 13.75 -3.81 -26.64
CA ILE A 270 12.47 -3.69 -27.34
C ILE A 270 11.51 -2.95 -26.42
N THR A 271 11.19 -1.72 -26.77
CA THR A 271 10.26 -0.90 -25.98
C THR A 271 8.88 -1.55 -25.87
N GLU A 272 8.10 -1.13 -24.89
CA GLU A 272 6.69 -1.52 -24.77
C GLU A 272 5.98 -1.27 -26.11
N ASN A 273 5.21 -2.26 -26.59
CA ASN A 273 4.55 -2.26 -27.89
C ASN A 273 5.49 -2.01 -29.09
N GLY A 274 6.79 -2.24 -28.90
CA GLY A 274 7.83 -2.03 -29.89
C GLY A 274 8.12 -3.25 -30.76
N ARG A 275 8.98 -3.03 -31.76
CA ARG A 275 9.45 -4.06 -32.70
C ARG A 275 10.95 -3.99 -32.82
N LEU A 276 11.60 -5.14 -32.94
CA LEU A 276 13.03 -5.27 -33.22
C LEU A 276 13.20 -6.00 -34.53
N PRO A 277 13.64 -5.31 -35.60
CA PRO A 277 14.05 -5.97 -36.82
C PRO A 277 15.23 -6.91 -36.56
N ILE A 278 15.17 -8.10 -37.14
CA ILE A 278 16.25 -9.09 -37.09
C ILE A 278 16.91 -9.14 -38.48
N SER A 279 18.15 -8.71 -38.51
CA SER A 279 19.02 -8.92 -39.68
C SER A 279 19.83 -10.19 -39.49
N TYR A 280 19.90 -11.03 -40.51
CA TYR A 280 20.69 -12.26 -40.44
C TYR A 280 21.34 -12.55 -41.81
N ASP A 281 22.39 -13.33 -41.76
CA ASP A 281 23.16 -13.69 -42.94
C ASP A 281 23.90 -15.01 -42.65
N ALA A 282 24.34 -15.68 -43.73
CA ALA A 282 25.10 -16.93 -43.60
C ALA A 282 26.18 -17.05 -44.67
N VAL A 283 27.19 -17.83 -44.36
CA VAL A 283 28.12 -18.39 -45.35
C VAL A 283 27.99 -19.90 -45.33
N VAL A 284 27.86 -20.53 -46.49
CA VAL A 284 27.56 -21.98 -46.60
C VAL A 284 28.52 -22.67 -47.55
N SER A 285 28.87 -23.93 -47.23
CA SER A 285 29.65 -24.76 -48.17
C SER A 285 28.80 -25.18 -49.36
N ALA A 286 29.42 -25.33 -50.53
CA ALA A 286 28.76 -25.82 -51.74
C ALA A 286 28.11 -27.20 -51.53
N VAL A 287 26.95 -27.39 -52.12
CA VAL A 287 26.23 -28.68 -52.18
C VAL A 287 26.14 -29.20 -53.59
N SER A 288 26.26 -30.51 -53.78
CA SER A 288 26.20 -31.14 -55.11
C SER A 288 24.77 -31.30 -55.66
N GLN A 289 23.78 -31.19 -54.79
CA GLN A 289 22.36 -31.25 -55.12
C GLN A 289 21.60 -30.13 -54.43
N PRO A 290 20.58 -29.56 -55.06
CA PRO A 290 19.76 -28.54 -54.44
C PRO A 290 19.17 -29.05 -53.09
N VAL A 291 19.28 -28.23 -52.06
CA VAL A 291 18.62 -28.46 -50.76
C VAL A 291 17.40 -27.55 -50.70
N THR A 292 16.22 -28.15 -50.62
CA THR A 292 14.96 -27.43 -50.62
C THR A 292 14.24 -27.67 -49.31
N GLU A 293 13.76 -26.58 -48.67
CA GLU A 293 12.94 -26.59 -47.43
C GLU A 293 13.54 -27.47 -46.32
N GLN A 294 14.82 -27.30 -46.01
CA GLN A 294 15.48 -28.04 -44.94
C GLN A 294 15.82 -27.12 -43.78
N ASP A 295 15.45 -27.55 -42.57
CA ASP A 295 15.94 -26.92 -41.35
C ASP A 295 17.42 -27.17 -41.15
N VAL A 296 18.24 -26.14 -41.24
CA VAL A 296 19.69 -26.23 -41.04
C VAL A 296 20.13 -25.78 -39.65
N LEU A 297 19.36 -24.88 -39.03
CA LEU A 297 19.58 -24.35 -37.69
C LEU A 297 18.31 -24.34 -36.85
N SER A 298 18.49 -24.43 -35.55
CA SER A 298 17.50 -24.02 -34.55
C SER A 298 18.06 -22.79 -33.82
N ILE A 299 17.23 -21.79 -33.62
CA ILE A 299 17.60 -20.53 -32.98
C ILE A 299 16.68 -20.36 -31.77
N VAL A 300 17.25 -20.06 -30.59
CA VAL A 300 16.55 -19.81 -29.36
C VAL A 300 16.90 -18.42 -28.85
N PHE A 301 15.91 -17.58 -28.67
CA PHE A 301 16.05 -16.25 -28.05
C PHE A 301 15.71 -16.36 -26.57
N VAL A 302 16.55 -15.84 -25.68
CA VAL A 302 16.23 -15.66 -24.27
C VAL A 302 15.75 -14.22 -24.08
N LEU A 303 14.53 -14.10 -23.59
CA LEU A 303 13.83 -12.84 -23.43
C LEU A 303 13.52 -12.60 -21.95
N GLU A 304 13.76 -11.38 -21.51
CA GLU A 304 13.58 -10.97 -20.11
C GLU A 304 12.95 -9.58 -20.07
N TRP A 305 12.37 -9.21 -18.90
CA TRP A 305 12.02 -7.82 -18.65
C TRP A 305 13.28 -6.95 -18.71
N SER A 306 13.17 -5.78 -19.32
CA SER A 306 14.22 -4.77 -19.22
C SER A 306 14.26 -4.23 -17.80
N GLU A 307 15.38 -4.44 -17.10
CA GLU A 307 15.61 -3.72 -15.85
C GLU A 307 15.70 -2.22 -16.17
N GLY A 308 14.82 -1.40 -15.56
CA GLY A 308 14.71 0.04 -15.75
C GLY A 308 15.85 0.82 -15.10
#